data_214dbb460f22e5067e337beef7c76fe0
#
_entry.id   214dbb460f22e5067e337beef7c76fe0
#
_cell.length_a   1.000
_cell.length_b   1.000
_cell.length_c   1.000
_cell.angle_alpha   90.00
_cell.angle_beta   90.00
_cell.angle_gamma   90.00
#
_symmetry.space_group_name_H-M   'P 1'
#
loop_
_entity.id
_entity.type
_entity.pdbx_description
1 polymer ?
#
loop_
_entity_poly.entity_id
_entity_poly.type
_entity_poly.pdbx_seq_one_letter_code
_entity_poly.pdbx_strand_id
1 'polypeptide(L)'
;TSVNLYINTQCAVSLLRETGNLRREVLVLTDGQAHGWRAEDGVLWDRLDDQLDGFPDATRPVIRVATPGEPRNTSSPHFHVAPLEVARELVPLGLAVSIRTTVIGHGNLTTVNRRVGLEIDGQRLGDRTLSVSVPPDGEAAVEFSYRIPTAGSHHLAVVLDEDSLPGDDRSETVVTAIDALPVLLVDGAPHPDATRAETFFARAALSAAANQQPWVAGRVVSWDRLSPTDFPDSGVIVLANVARPDLAWQYPLTEFVQAGGGLLVTLGDRTDPAAWSDWADSTGLLPARIGDTPGSATGSAAVRVDGESLAGSWMARFGSSRQG
;
A
#
# COMPACT_ATOMS: atom_id res chain seq x y z
N THR A 1 14.53 14.46 3.51
CA THR A 1 14.48 15.88 3.04
C THR A 1 15.71 16.10 2.17
N SER A 2 15.57 16.13 0.85
CA SER A 2 16.70 16.37 -0.04
C SER A 2 17.23 17.80 0.15
N VAL A 3 18.54 17.94 0.36
CA VAL A 3 19.21 19.25 0.45
C VAL A 3 19.37 19.79 -0.97
N ASN A 4 18.82 20.98 -1.22
CA ASN A 4 19.01 21.66 -2.49
C ASN A 4 20.30 22.51 -2.43
N LEU A 5 21.40 21.95 -2.93
CA LEU A 5 22.72 22.59 -2.87
C LEU A 5 22.78 23.88 -3.69
N TYR A 6 22.07 23.96 -4.81
CA TYR A 6 21.96 25.17 -5.61
C TYR A 6 21.35 26.32 -4.81
N ILE A 7 20.16 26.12 -4.20
CA ILE A 7 19.49 27.17 -3.42
C ILE A 7 20.35 27.62 -2.26
N ASN A 8 20.99 26.70 -1.55
CA ASN A 8 21.86 27.05 -0.42
C ASN A 8 23.06 27.87 -0.86
N THR A 9 23.68 27.53 -1.99
CA THR A 9 24.80 28.29 -2.58
C THR A 9 24.35 29.70 -3.00
N GLN A 10 23.20 29.81 -3.65
CA GLN A 10 22.62 31.09 -4.06
C GLN A 10 22.31 31.99 -2.84
N CYS A 11 21.73 31.42 -1.79
CA CYS A 11 21.48 32.15 -0.54
C CYS A 11 22.79 32.66 0.10
N ALA A 12 23.83 31.79 0.14
CA ALA A 12 25.13 32.18 0.67
C ALA A 12 25.76 33.32 -0.12
N VAL A 13 25.72 33.30 -1.44
CA VAL A 13 26.19 34.39 -2.31
C VAL A 13 25.41 35.68 -2.05
N SER A 14 24.08 35.58 -1.87
CA SER A 14 23.25 36.76 -1.56
C SER A 14 23.61 37.40 -0.23
N LEU A 15 23.86 36.60 0.81
CA LEU A 15 24.30 37.12 2.13
C LEU A 15 25.65 37.87 2.06
N LEU A 16 26.55 37.45 1.18
CA LEU A 16 27.84 38.10 1.01
C LEU A 16 27.76 39.51 0.41
N ARG A 17 26.64 39.87 -0.23
CA ARG A 17 26.41 41.26 -0.72
C ARG A 17 26.29 42.28 0.41
N GLU A 18 25.76 41.84 1.54
CA GLU A 18 25.53 42.71 2.69
C GLU A 18 26.78 42.90 3.56
N THR A 19 27.87 42.18 3.24
CA THR A 19 29.10 42.26 4.03
C THR A 19 30.10 43.24 3.42
N GLY A 20 30.79 44.02 4.30
CA GLY A 20 31.85 44.93 3.89
C GLY A 20 33.23 44.29 3.67
N ASN A 21 33.32 42.95 3.69
CA ASN A 21 34.58 42.23 3.60
C ASN A 21 35.16 42.28 2.18
N LEU A 22 36.46 42.49 2.07
CA LEU A 22 37.18 42.50 0.78
C LEU A 22 37.38 41.08 0.23
N ARG A 23 37.52 40.08 1.11
CA ARG A 23 37.63 38.66 0.72
C ARG A 23 36.36 37.93 1.06
N ARG A 24 35.75 37.30 0.05
CA ARG A 24 34.50 36.59 0.16
C ARG A 24 34.67 35.20 -0.40
N GLU A 25 34.26 34.19 0.36
CA GLU A 25 34.37 32.78 -0.03
C GLU A 25 33.14 32.03 0.43
N VAL A 26 32.60 31.17 -0.45
CA VAL A 26 31.57 30.19 -0.13
C VAL A 26 32.21 28.82 -0.21
N LEU A 27 32.25 28.12 0.88
CA LEU A 27 32.70 26.72 0.91
C LEU A 27 31.48 25.79 0.95
N VAL A 28 31.29 25.04 -0.13
CA VAL A 28 30.24 24.00 -0.21
C VAL A 28 30.86 22.67 0.16
N LEU A 29 30.41 22.09 1.26
CA LEU A 29 30.78 20.75 1.66
C LEU A 29 29.70 19.79 1.15
N THR A 30 30.11 18.83 0.34
CA THR A 30 29.21 17.85 -0.31
C THR A 30 29.81 16.47 -0.31
N ASP A 31 28.97 15.44 -0.36
CA ASP A 31 29.36 14.05 -0.55
C ASP A 31 29.75 13.70 -2.01
N GLY A 32 29.63 14.68 -2.92
CA GLY A 32 29.95 14.54 -4.35
C GLY A 32 28.81 13.96 -5.18
N GLN A 33 27.64 13.67 -4.60
CA GLN A 33 26.49 13.18 -5.35
C GLN A 33 25.88 14.30 -6.23
N ALA A 34 25.45 13.93 -7.44
CA ALA A 34 24.80 14.87 -8.36
C ALA A 34 23.43 15.36 -7.85
N HIS A 35 22.80 14.57 -6.97
CA HIS A 35 21.50 14.90 -6.40
C HIS A 35 21.56 16.21 -5.59
N GLY A 36 20.63 17.11 -5.85
CA GLY A 36 20.57 18.42 -5.18
C GLY A 36 21.33 19.55 -5.89
N TRP A 37 22.22 19.24 -6.83
CA TRP A 37 22.91 20.27 -7.63
C TRP A 37 22.04 20.82 -8.76
N ARG A 38 21.10 20.07 -9.28
CA ARG A 38 20.29 20.42 -10.46
C ARG A 38 21.19 20.84 -11.66
N ALA A 39 22.22 20.04 -11.90
CA ALA A 39 23.25 20.35 -12.89
C ALA A 39 22.70 20.47 -14.32
N GLU A 40 21.56 19.84 -14.60
CA GLU A 40 20.84 19.87 -15.87
C GLU A 40 20.04 21.16 -16.11
N ASP A 41 19.84 21.98 -15.07
CA ASP A 41 19.03 23.21 -15.14
C ASP A 41 19.93 24.44 -15.39
N GLY A 42 20.36 24.64 -16.61
CA GLY A 42 21.25 25.74 -17.01
C GLY A 42 20.74 27.11 -16.59
N VAL A 43 19.44 27.35 -16.66
CA VAL A 43 18.84 28.66 -16.30
C VAL A 43 19.10 29.02 -14.84
N LEU A 44 19.15 28.04 -13.95
CA LEU A 44 19.47 28.31 -12.53
C LEU A 44 20.95 28.70 -12.39
N TRP A 45 21.85 28.02 -13.10
CA TRP A 45 23.28 28.28 -13.02
C TRP A 45 23.63 29.64 -13.65
N ASP A 46 23.00 30.03 -14.77
CA ASP A 46 23.12 31.35 -15.35
C ASP A 46 22.73 32.46 -14.35
N ARG A 47 21.65 32.24 -13.59
CA ARG A 47 21.26 33.22 -12.56
C ARG A 47 22.26 33.34 -11.42
N LEU A 48 22.94 32.26 -11.05
CA LEU A 48 24.01 32.31 -10.05
C LEU A 48 25.21 33.08 -10.59
N ASP A 49 25.53 32.87 -11.84
CA ASP A 49 26.63 33.58 -12.55
C ASP A 49 26.32 35.11 -12.65
N ASP A 50 25.10 35.47 -13.04
CA ASP A 50 24.62 36.85 -13.03
C ASP A 50 24.73 37.49 -11.64
N GLN A 51 24.45 36.72 -10.58
CA GLN A 51 24.61 37.21 -9.19
C GLN A 51 26.08 37.44 -8.82
N LEU A 52 26.99 36.58 -9.28
CA LEU A 52 28.42 36.73 -9.04
C LEU A 52 28.99 37.89 -9.85
N ASP A 53 28.54 38.12 -11.08
CA ASP A 53 28.94 39.24 -11.95
C ASP A 53 28.47 40.61 -11.40
N GLY A 54 27.44 40.59 -10.55
CA GLY A 54 27.02 41.80 -9.80
C GLY A 54 27.98 42.26 -8.72
N PHE A 55 29.09 41.57 -8.44
CA PHE A 55 30.14 42.00 -7.54
C PHE A 55 31.29 42.67 -8.32
N PRO A 56 31.95 43.67 -7.75
CA PRO A 56 33.20 44.18 -8.33
C PRO A 56 34.26 43.09 -8.37
N ASP A 57 35.09 43.04 -9.45
CA ASP A 57 36.08 41.99 -9.66
C ASP A 57 36.99 41.75 -8.43
N ALA A 58 37.42 42.84 -7.76
CA ALA A 58 38.27 42.75 -6.57
C ALA A 58 37.64 42.08 -5.37
N THR A 59 36.30 41.95 -5.35
CA THR A 59 35.54 41.42 -4.20
C THR A 59 34.55 40.33 -4.61
N ARG A 60 34.64 39.84 -5.84
CA ARG A 60 33.86 38.73 -6.36
C ARG A 60 34.04 37.50 -5.44
N PRO A 61 32.97 36.87 -4.96
CA PRO A 61 33.06 35.68 -4.12
C PRO A 61 33.69 34.51 -4.91
N VAL A 62 34.52 33.76 -4.22
CA VAL A 62 35.05 32.47 -4.76
C VAL A 62 34.20 31.35 -4.16
N ILE A 63 33.60 30.53 -5.01
CA ILE A 63 32.89 29.32 -4.60
C ILE A 63 33.88 28.15 -4.66
N ARG A 64 34.06 27.48 -3.54
CA ARG A 64 34.84 26.24 -3.45
C ARG A 64 33.95 25.10 -3.08
N VAL A 65 34.09 24.00 -3.81
CA VAL A 65 33.42 22.74 -3.49
C VAL A 65 34.47 21.81 -2.87
N ALA A 66 34.18 21.27 -1.74
CA ALA A 66 35.02 20.29 -1.08
C ALA A 66 34.19 19.04 -0.72
N THR A 67 34.71 17.89 -1.06
CA THR A 67 34.16 16.60 -0.66
C THR A 67 35.00 16.11 0.53
N PRO A 68 34.45 16.07 1.78
CA PRO A 68 35.16 15.54 2.92
C PRO A 68 35.44 14.04 2.72
N GLY A 69 36.67 13.63 2.88
CA GLY A 69 37.09 12.24 2.69
C GLY A 69 38.02 12.07 1.49
N GLU A 70 38.65 10.92 1.41
CA GLU A 70 39.41 10.55 0.21
C GLU A 70 38.48 10.56 -1.00
N PRO A 71 38.95 11.00 -2.18
CA PRO A 71 38.16 10.82 -3.40
C PRO A 71 37.87 9.34 -3.51
N ARG A 72 36.62 8.95 -3.22
CA ARG A 72 36.15 7.59 -3.47
C ARG A 72 36.17 7.37 -4.97
N ASN A 73 37.39 7.10 -5.49
CA ASN A 73 37.59 6.60 -6.82
C ASN A 73 37.21 5.12 -6.83
N THR A 74 36.00 4.85 -6.43
CA THR A 74 35.42 3.53 -6.60
C THR A 74 33.91 3.72 -6.63
N SER A 75 33.34 3.39 -7.73
CA SER A 75 32.03 2.78 -7.79
C SER A 75 32.04 1.52 -6.89
N SER A 76 32.11 1.68 -5.57
CA SER A 76 31.78 0.56 -4.69
C SER A 76 30.35 0.21 -4.99
N PRO A 77 30.06 -1.02 -5.37
CA PRO A 77 28.69 -1.45 -5.61
C PRO A 77 27.86 -1.12 -4.39
N HIS A 78 26.74 -0.46 -4.60
CA HIS A 78 25.80 -0.12 -3.56
C HIS A 78 24.49 -0.84 -3.85
N PHE A 79 23.88 -1.37 -2.81
CA PHE A 79 22.63 -2.11 -2.89
C PHE A 79 21.65 -1.58 -1.84
N HIS A 80 20.38 -1.48 -2.18
CA HIS A 80 19.35 -1.08 -1.22
C HIS A 80 18.08 -1.92 -1.38
N VAL A 81 17.26 -1.91 -0.35
CA VAL A 81 15.98 -2.60 -0.32
C VAL A 81 14.86 -1.59 -0.62
N ALA A 82 14.12 -1.82 -1.69
CA ALA A 82 12.94 -1.04 -2.02
C ALA A 82 11.84 -1.14 -0.93
N PRO A 83 10.85 -0.24 -0.91
CA PRO A 83 9.73 -0.33 0.02
C PRO A 83 9.06 -1.71 0.01
N LEU A 84 8.65 -2.19 1.19
CA LEU A 84 7.97 -3.47 1.32
C LEU A 84 6.52 -3.37 0.84
N GLU A 85 6.13 -4.34 0.02
CA GLU A 85 4.75 -4.55 -0.38
C GLU A 85 4.18 -5.75 0.38
N VAL A 86 3.12 -5.54 1.14
CA VAL A 86 2.35 -6.59 1.78
C VAL A 86 0.98 -6.69 1.13
N ALA A 87 0.54 -7.91 0.86
CA ALA A 87 -0.74 -8.11 0.18
C ALA A 87 -1.94 -7.63 1.02
N ARG A 88 -1.77 -7.49 2.35
CA ARG A 88 -2.81 -7.10 3.30
C ARG A 88 -2.18 -6.49 4.54
N GLU A 89 -2.71 -5.40 5.01
CA GLU A 89 -2.32 -4.78 6.28
C GLU A 89 -3.00 -5.45 7.48
N LEU A 90 -4.20 -6.03 7.27
CA LEU A 90 -4.95 -6.80 8.26
C LEU A 90 -4.89 -8.29 7.90
N VAL A 91 -4.34 -9.10 8.80
CA VAL A 91 -4.01 -10.50 8.54
C VAL A 91 -4.62 -11.41 9.61
N PRO A 92 -5.55 -12.31 9.26
CA PRO A 92 -6.00 -13.33 10.18
C PRO A 92 -4.87 -14.29 10.57
N LEU A 93 -4.83 -14.71 11.84
CA LEU A 93 -3.89 -15.70 12.34
C LEU A 93 -3.95 -16.99 11.51
N GLY A 94 -2.80 -17.62 11.29
CA GLY A 94 -2.69 -18.84 10.49
C GLY A 94 -2.68 -18.61 8.98
N LEU A 95 -3.04 -17.42 8.49
CA LEU A 95 -2.86 -17.05 7.09
C LEU A 95 -1.42 -16.63 6.82
N ALA A 96 -0.84 -17.15 5.74
CA ALA A 96 0.48 -16.72 5.33
C ALA A 96 0.41 -15.31 4.70
N VAL A 97 1.27 -14.41 5.18
CA VAL A 97 1.48 -13.08 4.60
C VAL A 97 2.57 -13.20 3.53
N SER A 98 2.29 -12.75 2.32
CA SER A 98 3.32 -12.53 1.30
C SER A 98 3.91 -11.14 1.48
N ILE A 99 5.21 -11.07 1.63
CA ILE A 99 6.01 -9.86 1.81
C ILE A 99 6.92 -9.78 0.59
N ARG A 100 6.74 -8.76 -0.23
CA ARG A 100 7.52 -8.55 -1.46
C ARG A 100 8.34 -7.29 -1.37
N THR A 101 9.49 -7.33 -1.99
CA THR A 101 10.35 -6.18 -2.21
C THR A 101 11.30 -6.46 -3.37
N THR A 102 12.11 -5.47 -3.68
CA THR A 102 13.14 -5.57 -4.72
C THR A 102 14.47 -5.11 -4.13
N VAL A 103 15.54 -5.85 -4.36
CA VAL A 103 16.90 -5.40 -4.10
C VAL A 103 17.42 -4.75 -5.37
N ILE A 104 17.83 -3.51 -5.26
CA ILE A 104 18.34 -2.70 -6.38
C ILE A 104 19.83 -2.48 -6.20
N GLY A 105 20.61 -2.71 -7.25
CA GLY A 105 22.06 -2.51 -7.27
C GLY A 105 22.47 -1.33 -8.12
N HIS A 106 23.49 -0.61 -7.66
CA HIS A 106 24.10 0.51 -8.37
C HIS A 106 25.62 0.37 -8.40
N GLY A 107 26.24 0.63 -9.55
CA GLY A 107 27.68 0.59 -9.73
C GLY A 107 28.29 -0.81 -9.71
N ASN A 108 27.49 -1.86 -9.69
CA ASN A 108 27.96 -3.24 -9.82
C ASN A 108 28.13 -3.59 -11.31
N LEU A 109 29.37 -3.82 -11.73
CA LEU A 109 29.69 -4.14 -13.12
C LEU A 109 29.40 -5.60 -13.51
N THR A 110 29.16 -6.46 -12.51
CA THR A 110 28.85 -7.88 -12.67
C THR A 110 27.70 -8.24 -11.78
N THR A 111 27.06 -9.39 -12.05
CA THR A 111 26.06 -9.94 -11.16
C THR A 111 26.66 -10.22 -9.78
N VAL A 112 26.03 -9.71 -8.73
CA VAL A 112 26.47 -9.86 -7.34
C VAL A 112 25.38 -10.61 -6.55
N ASN A 113 25.79 -11.61 -5.78
CA ASN A 113 24.92 -12.33 -4.88
C ASN A 113 24.86 -11.60 -3.53
N ARG A 114 23.64 -11.26 -3.08
CA ARG A 114 23.37 -10.61 -1.80
C ARG A 114 22.49 -11.51 -0.93
N ARG A 115 22.71 -11.47 0.39
CA ARG A 115 21.84 -12.19 1.34
C ARG A 115 20.81 -11.26 1.92
N VAL A 116 19.57 -11.70 1.86
CA VAL A 116 18.39 -10.94 2.31
C VAL A 116 17.68 -11.75 3.38
N GLY A 117 17.47 -11.19 4.55
CA GLY A 117 16.79 -11.83 5.68
C GLY A 117 15.49 -11.14 6.04
N LEU A 118 14.55 -11.92 6.56
CA LEU A 118 13.29 -11.41 7.14
C LEU A 118 13.47 -11.25 8.66
N GLU A 119 13.02 -10.12 9.19
CA GLU A 119 12.91 -9.84 10.64
C GLU A 119 11.47 -9.58 11.02
N ILE A 120 11.07 -10.07 12.18
CA ILE A 120 9.75 -9.84 12.76
C ILE A 120 9.97 -9.31 14.19
N ASP A 121 9.37 -8.16 14.50
CA ASP A 121 9.48 -7.52 15.82
C ASP A 121 10.91 -7.36 16.29
N GLY A 122 11.83 -7.04 15.36
CA GLY A 122 13.26 -6.88 15.62
C GLY A 122 14.05 -8.19 15.73
N GLN A 123 13.41 -9.35 15.55
CA GLN A 123 14.06 -10.64 15.59
C GLN A 123 14.30 -11.18 14.17
N ARG A 124 15.56 -11.41 13.81
CA ARG A 124 15.92 -12.03 12.53
C ARG A 124 15.57 -13.51 12.52
N LEU A 125 14.82 -13.93 11.52
CA LEU A 125 14.44 -15.33 11.32
C LEU A 125 15.52 -16.04 10.54
N GLY A 126 16.30 -16.90 11.23
CA GLY A 126 17.47 -17.58 10.65
C GLY A 126 17.13 -18.52 9.48
N ASP A 127 15.93 -19.11 9.50
CA ASP A 127 15.39 -19.96 8.43
C ASP A 127 14.79 -19.19 7.27
N ARG A 128 14.74 -17.86 7.36
CA ARG A 128 14.18 -16.94 6.37
C ARG A 128 15.25 -16.03 5.78
N THR A 129 16.34 -16.63 5.32
CA THR A 129 17.40 -15.92 4.59
C THR A 129 17.48 -16.45 3.17
N LEU A 130 17.43 -15.57 2.19
CA LEU A 130 17.52 -15.86 0.77
C LEU A 130 18.82 -15.30 0.21
N SER A 131 19.36 -15.93 -0.81
CA SER A 131 20.42 -15.37 -1.64
C SER A 131 19.81 -14.93 -2.96
N VAL A 132 19.97 -13.67 -3.31
CA VAL A 132 19.46 -13.09 -4.55
C VAL A 132 20.62 -12.62 -5.42
N SER A 133 20.51 -12.84 -6.73
CA SER A 133 21.50 -12.43 -7.72
C SER A 133 21.05 -11.12 -8.36
N VAL A 134 21.74 -10.04 -8.03
CA VAL A 134 21.43 -8.70 -8.58
C VAL A 134 22.30 -8.48 -9.81
N PRO A 135 21.71 -8.28 -11.01
CA PRO A 135 22.44 -8.03 -12.25
C PRO A 135 23.13 -6.66 -12.23
N PRO A 136 24.05 -6.39 -13.18
CA PRO A 136 24.72 -5.10 -13.27
C PRO A 136 23.72 -3.94 -13.37
N ASP A 137 23.84 -2.96 -12.47
CA ASP A 137 22.96 -1.78 -12.37
C ASP A 137 21.46 -2.16 -12.49
N GLY A 138 21.08 -3.28 -11.87
CA GLY A 138 19.78 -3.89 -12.04
C GLY A 138 19.10 -4.21 -10.73
N GLU A 139 18.05 -5.02 -10.81
CA GLU A 139 17.19 -5.33 -9.69
C GLU A 139 16.91 -6.82 -9.58
N ALA A 140 16.61 -7.29 -8.35
CA ALA A 140 16.20 -8.66 -8.06
C ALA A 140 15.00 -8.67 -7.12
N ALA A 141 13.91 -9.31 -7.56
CA ALA A 141 12.71 -9.46 -6.74
C ALA A 141 12.94 -10.45 -5.58
N VAL A 142 12.39 -10.12 -4.42
CA VAL A 142 12.43 -10.92 -3.20
C VAL A 142 11.02 -11.13 -2.70
N GLU A 143 10.68 -12.36 -2.36
CA GLU A 143 9.39 -12.70 -1.76
C GLU A 143 9.60 -13.62 -0.56
N PHE A 144 9.03 -13.22 0.58
CA PHE A 144 8.93 -14.05 1.78
C PHE A 144 7.47 -14.41 2.02
N SER A 145 7.26 -15.58 2.62
CA SER A 145 5.97 -15.99 3.14
C SER A 145 6.11 -16.31 4.62
N TYR A 146 5.32 -15.64 5.45
CA TYR A 146 5.37 -15.80 6.90
C TYR A 146 3.98 -15.92 7.51
N ARG A 147 3.84 -16.71 8.58
CA ARG A 147 2.61 -16.84 9.36
C ARG A 147 2.83 -16.19 10.71
N ILE A 148 2.10 -15.13 10.99
CA ILE A 148 2.19 -14.40 12.25
C ILE A 148 1.53 -15.26 13.34
N PRO A 149 2.23 -15.53 14.46
CA PRO A 149 1.74 -16.48 15.45
C PRO A 149 0.80 -15.88 16.48
N THR A 150 0.82 -14.56 16.69
CA THR A 150 0.07 -13.86 17.73
C THR A 150 -0.72 -12.70 17.16
N ALA A 151 -1.86 -12.38 17.79
CA ALA A 151 -2.64 -11.20 17.43
C ALA A 151 -1.97 -9.92 17.93
N GLY A 152 -2.16 -8.81 17.21
CA GLY A 152 -1.58 -7.51 17.51
C GLY A 152 -0.85 -6.92 16.30
N SER A 153 -0.23 -5.76 16.50
CA SER A 153 0.60 -5.12 15.49
C SER A 153 2.00 -5.72 15.49
N HIS A 154 2.48 -6.11 14.32
CA HIS A 154 3.80 -6.70 14.11
C HIS A 154 4.61 -5.87 13.13
N HIS A 155 5.84 -5.63 13.50
CA HIS A 155 6.82 -4.93 12.68
C HIS A 155 7.56 -5.93 11.80
N LEU A 156 7.46 -5.77 10.49
CA LEU A 156 8.14 -6.59 9.50
C LEU A 156 9.28 -5.79 8.89
N ALA A 157 10.46 -6.38 8.78
CA ALA A 157 11.58 -5.79 8.08
C ALA A 157 12.28 -6.80 7.18
N VAL A 158 12.70 -6.33 6.02
CA VAL A 158 13.63 -7.06 5.15
C VAL A 158 14.97 -6.37 5.22
N VAL A 159 16.01 -7.15 5.52
CA VAL A 159 17.35 -6.65 5.80
C VAL A 159 18.36 -7.32 4.85
N LEU A 160 19.10 -6.49 4.17
CA LEU A 160 20.23 -6.88 3.32
C LEU A 160 21.49 -7.09 4.18
N ASP A 161 22.47 -7.83 3.70
CA ASP A 161 23.81 -7.84 4.30
C ASP A 161 24.47 -6.47 4.03
N GLU A 162 25.15 -5.94 5.07
CA GLU A 162 25.71 -4.59 5.08
C GLU A 162 26.62 -4.30 3.86
N ASP A 163 26.51 -3.09 3.37
CA ASP A 163 27.43 -2.54 2.38
C ASP A 163 28.06 -1.21 2.89
N SER A 164 28.53 -0.37 1.97
CA SER A 164 29.18 0.90 2.33
C SER A 164 28.21 1.98 2.83
N LEU A 165 26.89 1.76 2.68
CA LEU A 165 25.83 2.70 3.08
C LEU A 165 24.70 1.97 3.82
N PRO A 166 24.91 1.57 5.07
CA PRO A 166 23.98 0.68 5.79
C PRO A 166 22.60 1.30 6.09
N GLY A 167 22.38 2.57 5.76
CA GLY A 167 21.11 3.28 6.06
C GLY A 167 19.93 2.83 5.22
N ASP A 168 20.12 2.22 4.06
CA ASP A 168 19.10 1.73 3.15
C ASP A 168 19.20 0.22 2.86
N ASP A 169 20.02 -0.48 3.63
CA ASP A 169 20.05 -1.94 3.68
C ASP A 169 18.79 -2.55 4.33
N ARG A 170 17.87 -1.71 4.81
CA ARG A 170 16.68 -2.11 5.55
C ARG A 170 15.44 -1.40 5.05
N SER A 171 14.38 -2.17 4.80
CA SER A 171 13.04 -1.64 4.54
C SER A 171 12.03 -2.32 5.44
N GLU A 172 11.04 -1.58 5.93
CA GLU A 172 10.14 -2.05 6.98
C GLU A 172 8.70 -1.57 6.79
N THR A 173 7.79 -2.33 7.37
CA THR A 173 6.35 -2.03 7.39
C THR A 173 5.70 -2.63 8.63
N VAL A 174 4.45 -2.26 8.89
CA VAL A 174 3.65 -2.82 9.99
C VAL A 174 2.44 -3.53 9.43
N VAL A 175 2.11 -4.68 10.00
CA VAL A 175 0.86 -5.40 9.74
C VAL A 175 0.14 -5.66 11.06
N THR A 176 -1.19 -5.70 11.01
CA THR A 176 -2.00 -6.04 12.18
C THR A 176 -2.56 -7.45 12.04
N ALA A 177 -2.15 -8.35 12.94
CA ALA A 177 -2.67 -9.70 13.00
C ALA A 177 -3.91 -9.76 13.91
N ILE A 178 -4.96 -10.44 13.46
CA ILE A 178 -6.22 -10.63 14.18
C ILE A 178 -6.57 -12.12 14.27
N ASP A 179 -7.31 -12.52 15.28
CA ASP A 179 -7.72 -13.92 15.44
C ASP A 179 -8.53 -14.41 14.26
N ALA A 180 -9.54 -13.65 13.86
CA ALA A 180 -10.31 -13.85 12.65
C ALA A 180 -10.96 -12.53 12.24
N LEU A 181 -11.23 -12.37 10.94
CA LEU A 181 -11.96 -11.20 10.43
C LEU A 181 -13.44 -11.35 10.82
N PRO A 182 -14.00 -10.47 11.67
CA PRO A 182 -15.41 -10.52 12.03
C PRO A 182 -16.26 -10.06 10.84
N VAL A 183 -17.16 -10.93 10.38
CA VAL A 183 -18.07 -10.64 9.26
C VAL A 183 -19.51 -10.77 9.72
N LEU A 184 -20.27 -9.70 9.57
CA LEU A 184 -21.72 -9.69 9.80
C LEU A 184 -22.45 -9.98 8.49
N LEU A 185 -23.15 -11.11 8.43
CA LEU A 185 -23.98 -11.50 7.31
C LEU A 185 -25.44 -11.13 7.63
N VAL A 186 -25.99 -10.15 6.94
CA VAL A 186 -27.39 -9.73 7.10
C VAL A 186 -28.25 -10.45 6.07
N ASP A 187 -29.16 -11.29 6.54
CA ASP A 187 -30.07 -12.06 5.70
C ASP A 187 -31.35 -11.25 5.42
N GLY A 188 -31.50 -10.80 4.18
CA GLY A 188 -32.66 -10.02 3.73
C GLY A 188 -33.93 -10.86 3.49
N ALA A 189 -33.79 -12.19 3.33
CA ALA A 189 -34.90 -13.13 3.12
C ALA A 189 -34.72 -14.40 3.98
N PRO A 190 -34.79 -14.25 5.32
CA PRO A 190 -34.60 -15.38 6.21
C PRO A 190 -35.61 -16.49 5.96
N HIS A 191 -35.14 -17.73 5.93
CA HIS A 191 -35.97 -18.90 5.66
C HIS A 191 -35.79 -19.97 6.74
N PRO A 192 -36.88 -20.68 7.15
CA PRO A 192 -36.78 -21.76 8.15
C PRO A 192 -35.84 -22.90 7.73
N ASP A 193 -35.80 -23.21 6.42
CA ASP A 193 -34.79 -24.07 5.83
C ASP A 193 -33.52 -23.24 5.55
N ALA A 194 -32.46 -23.49 6.31
CA ALA A 194 -31.20 -22.75 6.21
C ALA A 194 -30.56 -22.79 4.82
N THR A 195 -30.81 -23.85 4.04
CA THR A 195 -30.27 -23.98 2.67
C THR A 195 -30.91 -23.01 1.66
N ARG A 196 -32.06 -22.44 2.03
CA ARG A 196 -32.80 -21.46 1.23
C ARG A 196 -32.61 -20.03 1.71
N ALA A 197 -31.85 -19.83 2.80
CA ALA A 197 -31.49 -18.51 3.28
C ALA A 197 -30.46 -17.85 2.37
N GLU A 198 -30.56 -16.55 2.14
CA GLU A 198 -29.68 -15.79 1.23
C GLU A 198 -28.21 -15.86 1.65
N THR A 199 -27.95 -15.98 2.95
CA THR A 199 -26.61 -16.05 3.51
C THR A 199 -26.00 -17.46 3.54
N PHE A 200 -26.75 -18.51 3.12
CA PHE A 200 -26.31 -19.90 3.23
C PHE A 200 -24.97 -20.15 2.53
N PHE A 201 -24.87 -19.81 1.25
CA PHE A 201 -23.65 -20.04 0.48
C PHE A 201 -22.49 -19.16 0.94
N ALA A 202 -22.75 -17.90 1.26
CA ALA A 202 -21.75 -16.99 1.81
C ALA A 202 -21.18 -17.54 3.13
N ARG A 203 -22.03 -17.95 4.05
CA ARG A 203 -21.62 -18.57 5.31
C ARG A 203 -20.81 -19.85 5.09
N ALA A 204 -21.27 -20.72 4.20
CA ALA A 204 -20.55 -21.96 3.88
C ALA A 204 -19.16 -21.68 3.29
N ALA A 205 -19.06 -20.74 2.37
CA ALA A 205 -17.79 -20.34 1.76
C ALA A 205 -16.82 -19.71 2.77
N LEU A 206 -17.30 -18.84 3.64
CA LEU A 206 -16.49 -18.20 4.67
C LEU A 206 -16.06 -19.16 5.80
N SER A 207 -16.83 -20.22 6.03
CA SER A 207 -16.54 -21.26 7.04
C SER A 207 -15.70 -22.42 6.49
N ALA A 208 -15.36 -22.43 5.21
CA ALA A 208 -14.78 -23.58 4.50
C ALA A 208 -13.32 -23.92 4.84
N ALA A 209 -12.73 -23.33 5.86
CA ALA A 209 -11.39 -23.70 6.34
C ALA A 209 -11.44 -25.03 7.10
N ALA A 210 -11.53 -26.13 6.38
CA ALA A 210 -11.88 -27.46 6.86
C ALA A 210 -10.91 -28.10 7.90
N ASN A 211 -9.70 -27.56 8.10
CA ASN A 211 -8.72 -28.14 9.05
C ASN A 211 -7.85 -27.08 9.75
N GLN A 212 -8.18 -25.81 9.68
CA GLN A 212 -7.43 -24.74 10.30
C GLN A 212 -8.40 -23.78 11.01
N GLN A 213 -7.88 -22.96 11.92
CA GLN A 213 -8.63 -21.89 12.53
C GLN A 213 -9.28 -21.02 11.41
N PRO A 214 -10.59 -20.77 11.47
CA PRO A 214 -11.26 -20.02 10.41
C PRO A 214 -10.74 -18.59 10.39
N TRP A 215 -10.37 -18.11 9.20
CA TRP A 215 -9.91 -16.72 9.00
C TRP A 215 -11.03 -15.70 9.12
N VAL A 216 -12.27 -16.17 9.13
CA VAL A 216 -13.47 -15.35 9.21
C VAL A 216 -14.34 -15.85 10.34
N ALA A 217 -14.72 -14.95 11.22
CA ALA A 217 -15.76 -15.16 12.25
C ALA A 217 -17.08 -14.60 11.71
N GLY A 218 -17.83 -15.46 11.01
CA GLY A 218 -19.11 -15.08 10.42
C GLY A 218 -20.27 -15.16 11.43
N ARG A 219 -21.02 -14.06 11.61
CA ARG A 219 -22.26 -14.00 12.37
C ARG A 219 -23.42 -13.66 11.44
N VAL A 220 -24.51 -14.42 11.53
CA VAL A 220 -25.72 -14.18 10.71
C VAL A 220 -26.77 -13.49 11.55
N VAL A 221 -27.37 -12.42 11.01
CA VAL A 221 -28.51 -11.72 11.60
C VAL A 221 -29.55 -11.51 10.51
N SER A 222 -30.84 -11.73 10.83
CA SER A 222 -31.89 -11.37 9.89
C SER A 222 -32.08 -9.85 9.85
N TRP A 223 -32.43 -9.32 8.69
CA TRP A 223 -32.50 -7.88 8.45
C TRP A 223 -33.46 -7.15 9.42
N ASP A 224 -34.54 -7.80 9.85
CA ASP A 224 -35.55 -7.26 10.78
C ASP A 224 -35.04 -7.20 12.23
N ARG A 225 -33.93 -7.87 12.55
CA ARG A 225 -33.27 -7.86 13.87
C ARG A 225 -31.96 -7.11 13.87
N LEU A 226 -31.54 -6.58 12.73
CA LEU A 226 -30.30 -5.81 12.63
C LEU A 226 -30.39 -4.55 13.49
N SER A 227 -29.35 -4.35 14.31
CA SER A 227 -29.22 -3.18 15.16
C SER A 227 -27.94 -2.41 14.87
N PRO A 228 -27.92 -1.08 14.99
CA PRO A 228 -26.69 -0.30 14.92
C PRO A 228 -25.59 -0.78 15.88
N THR A 229 -25.95 -1.43 16.98
CA THR A 229 -25.02 -2.01 17.96
C THR A 229 -24.27 -3.22 17.43
N ASP A 230 -24.68 -3.77 16.27
CA ASP A 230 -24.02 -4.91 15.63
C ASP A 230 -22.80 -4.48 14.80
N PHE A 231 -22.69 -3.19 14.44
CA PHE A 231 -21.69 -2.71 13.48
C PHE A 231 -20.27 -2.57 14.07
N PRO A 232 -20.08 -2.00 15.28
CA PRO A 232 -18.73 -1.76 15.82
C PRO A 232 -17.88 -3.01 15.97
N ASP A 233 -18.49 -4.17 16.22
CA ASP A 233 -17.81 -5.44 16.42
C ASP A 233 -17.52 -6.17 15.08
N SER A 234 -17.83 -5.53 13.95
CA SER A 234 -17.70 -6.12 12.63
C SER A 234 -16.55 -5.46 11.85
N GLY A 235 -15.78 -6.24 11.10
CA GLY A 235 -14.82 -5.72 10.14
C GLY A 235 -15.43 -5.56 8.75
N VAL A 236 -16.41 -6.44 8.44
CA VAL A 236 -17.16 -6.41 7.16
C VAL A 236 -18.63 -6.69 7.43
N ILE A 237 -19.49 -5.94 6.78
CA ILE A 237 -20.94 -6.15 6.76
C ILE A 237 -21.36 -6.56 5.34
N VAL A 238 -22.08 -7.68 5.25
CA VAL A 238 -22.64 -8.18 3.98
C VAL A 238 -24.17 -8.08 4.08
N LEU A 239 -24.77 -7.25 3.24
CA LEU A 239 -26.22 -7.12 3.12
C LEU A 239 -26.70 -8.00 1.96
N ALA A 240 -27.27 -9.16 2.27
CA ALA A 240 -27.70 -10.12 1.25
C ALA A 240 -29.22 -10.00 1.00
N ASN A 241 -29.60 -9.61 -0.22
CA ASN A 241 -31.00 -9.45 -0.67
C ASN A 241 -31.86 -8.62 0.30
N VAL A 242 -31.30 -7.57 0.88
CA VAL A 242 -32.04 -6.62 1.72
C VAL A 242 -32.87 -5.70 0.84
N ALA A 243 -34.17 -5.61 1.11
CA ALA A 243 -35.11 -4.90 0.23
C ALA A 243 -34.73 -3.42 0.07
N ARG A 244 -34.48 -2.74 1.16
CA ARG A 244 -34.06 -1.32 1.16
C ARG A 244 -33.28 -0.99 2.42
N PRO A 245 -32.44 0.06 2.40
CA PRO A 245 -31.78 0.56 3.61
C PRO A 245 -32.81 1.07 4.61
N ASP A 246 -32.73 0.63 5.86
CA ASP A 246 -33.57 1.15 6.95
C ASP A 246 -32.99 2.47 7.47
N LEU A 247 -33.86 3.43 7.75
CA LEU A 247 -33.46 4.75 8.27
C LEU A 247 -32.72 4.64 9.61
N ALA A 248 -33.06 3.64 10.43
CA ALA A 248 -32.46 3.45 11.76
C ALA A 248 -30.97 3.13 11.70
N TRP A 249 -30.50 2.47 10.64
CA TRP A 249 -29.10 2.07 10.53
C TRP A 249 -28.33 2.70 9.37
N GLN A 250 -28.99 3.55 8.56
CA GLN A 250 -28.32 4.25 7.45
C GLN A 250 -27.13 5.08 7.95
N TYR A 251 -27.32 5.95 8.94
CA TYR A 251 -26.27 6.78 9.50
C TYR A 251 -25.15 5.97 10.17
N PRO A 252 -25.45 5.02 11.10
CA PRO A 252 -24.44 4.16 11.70
C PRO A 252 -23.65 3.33 10.67
N LEU A 253 -24.31 2.88 9.60
CA LEU A 253 -23.64 2.13 8.54
C LEU A 253 -22.69 3.04 7.74
N THR A 254 -23.08 4.30 7.52
CA THR A 254 -22.22 5.29 6.88
C THR A 254 -20.98 5.57 7.73
N GLU A 255 -21.16 5.79 9.03
CA GLU A 255 -20.03 5.99 9.96
C GLU A 255 -19.11 4.77 10.00
N PHE A 256 -19.66 3.55 10.02
CA PHE A 256 -18.91 2.30 9.98
C PHE A 256 -17.99 2.24 8.74
N VAL A 257 -18.52 2.54 7.56
CA VAL A 257 -17.72 2.51 6.32
C VAL A 257 -16.68 3.64 6.30
N GLN A 258 -17.03 4.84 6.76
CA GLN A 258 -16.08 5.97 6.85
C GLN A 258 -14.96 5.72 7.87
N ALA A 259 -15.22 4.92 8.89
CA ALA A 259 -14.22 4.46 9.84
C ALA A 259 -13.31 3.32 9.31
N GLY A 260 -13.51 2.89 8.05
CA GLY A 260 -12.72 1.84 7.39
C GLY A 260 -13.36 0.46 7.37
N GLY A 261 -14.61 0.32 7.81
CA GLY A 261 -15.37 -0.92 7.72
C GLY A 261 -15.71 -1.30 6.28
N GLY A 262 -15.67 -2.59 5.96
CA GLY A 262 -16.04 -3.10 4.63
C GLY A 262 -17.55 -3.27 4.49
N LEU A 263 -18.14 -2.82 3.38
CA LEU A 263 -19.54 -3.03 3.04
C LEU A 263 -19.67 -3.77 1.71
N LEU A 264 -20.38 -4.89 1.71
CA LEU A 264 -20.78 -5.63 0.51
C LEU A 264 -22.30 -5.69 0.43
N VAL A 265 -22.87 -5.22 -0.65
CA VAL A 265 -24.30 -5.35 -0.94
C VAL A 265 -24.50 -6.33 -2.07
N THR A 266 -25.25 -7.40 -1.82
CA THR A 266 -25.65 -8.35 -2.86
C THR A 266 -27.14 -8.20 -3.13
N LEU A 267 -27.46 -8.04 -4.42
CA LEU A 267 -28.82 -7.81 -4.87
C LEU A 267 -29.57 -9.13 -5.04
N GLY A 268 -30.87 -9.10 -4.90
CA GLY A 268 -31.75 -10.24 -5.10
C GLY A 268 -33.15 -9.80 -5.52
N ASP A 269 -34.10 -10.72 -5.47
CA ASP A 269 -35.48 -10.53 -5.92
C ASP A 269 -36.28 -9.55 -5.01
N ARG A 270 -35.81 -9.29 -3.81
CA ARG A 270 -36.42 -8.35 -2.86
C ARG A 270 -35.86 -6.95 -2.96
N THR A 271 -34.74 -6.75 -3.62
CA THR A 271 -34.04 -5.48 -3.71
C THR A 271 -34.92 -4.43 -4.40
N ASP A 272 -35.14 -3.29 -3.74
CA ASP A 272 -35.76 -2.10 -4.33
C ASP A 272 -34.66 -1.21 -4.94
N PRO A 273 -34.49 -1.21 -6.28
CA PRO A 273 -33.41 -0.48 -6.93
C PRO A 273 -33.48 1.04 -6.70
N ALA A 274 -34.71 1.59 -6.61
CA ALA A 274 -34.89 3.02 -6.39
C ALA A 274 -34.43 3.44 -4.98
N ALA A 275 -34.89 2.72 -3.95
CA ALA A 275 -34.51 3.02 -2.57
C ALA A 275 -33.01 2.89 -2.33
N TRP A 276 -32.36 1.89 -2.92
CA TRP A 276 -30.91 1.71 -2.83
C TRP A 276 -30.13 2.77 -3.62
N SER A 277 -30.64 3.20 -4.79
CA SER A 277 -30.00 4.26 -5.57
C SER A 277 -30.12 5.62 -4.87
N ASP A 278 -31.27 5.93 -4.28
CA ASP A 278 -31.49 7.16 -3.51
C ASP A 278 -30.55 7.20 -2.28
N TRP A 279 -30.38 6.06 -1.61
CA TRP A 279 -29.43 5.95 -0.51
C TRP A 279 -27.98 6.09 -1.00
N ALA A 280 -27.62 5.47 -2.11
CA ALA A 280 -26.29 5.60 -2.71
C ALA A 280 -25.97 7.06 -3.05
N ASP A 281 -26.90 7.77 -3.68
CA ASP A 281 -26.74 9.18 -4.04
C ASP A 281 -26.61 10.09 -2.81
N SER A 282 -27.35 9.77 -1.72
CA SER A 282 -27.34 10.58 -0.51
C SER A 282 -26.09 10.38 0.35
N THR A 283 -25.48 9.18 0.31
CA THR A 283 -24.36 8.80 1.19
C THR A 283 -23.01 8.73 0.47
N GLY A 284 -23.02 8.54 -0.85
CA GLY A 284 -21.83 8.30 -1.65
C GLY A 284 -21.12 6.96 -1.36
N LEU A 285 -21.76 6.02 -0.62
CA LEU A 285 -21.14 4.78 -0.19
C LEU A 285 -21.10 3.68 -1.25
N LEU A 286 -22.02 3.70 -2.21
CA LEU A 286 -22.00 2.76 -3.31
C LEU A 286 -21.34 3.37 -4.55
N PRO A 287 -20.55 2.61 -5.29
CA PRO A 287 -19.80 3.12 -6.45
C PRO A 287 -20.70 3.42 -7.66
N ALA A 288 -21.97 2.97 -7.64
CA ALA A 288 -22.92 3.14 -8.74
C ALA A 288 -24.35 3.08 -8.24
N ARG A 289 -25.27 3.61 -9.07
CA ARG A 289 -26.73 3.42 -8.89
C ARG A 289 -27.11 2.00 -9.29
N ILE A 290 -28.12 1.45 -8.63
CA ILE A 290 -28.67 0.16 -8.99
C ILE A 290 -29.68 0.36 -10.11
N GLY A 291 -29.42 -0.21 -11.27
CA GLY A 291 -30.36 -0.21 -12.40
C GLY A 291 -31.52 -1.17 -12.17
N ASP A 292 -32.49 -1.14 -13.10
CA ASP A 292 -33.58 -2.11 -13.12
C ASP A 292 -32.98 -3.52 -13.16
N THR A 293 -33.32 -4.34 -12.18
CA THR A 293 -33.00 -5.76 -12.24
C THR A 293 -33.68 -6.34 -13.45
N PRO A 294 -32.95 -6.98 -14.40
CA PRO A 294 -33.62 -7.74 -15.46
C PRO A 294 -34.54 -8.72 -14.75
N GLY A 295 -35.83 -8.57 -14.96
CA GLY A 295 -36.84 -9.39 -14.31
C GLY A 295 -36.42 -10.86 -14.37
N SER A 296 -36.67 -11.61 -13.32
CA SER A 296 -36.44 -13.05 -13.24
C SER A 296 -36.73 -13.70 -14.59
N ALA A 297 -35.68 -14.02 -15.34
CA ALA A 297 -35.82 -14.70 -16.61
C ALA A 297 -36.34 -16.10 -16.31
N THR A 298 -37.65 -16.23 -16.23
CA THR A 298 -38.34 -17.52 -16.35
C THR A 298 -38.13 -18.00 -17.78
N GLY A 299 -36.98 -18.54 -18.05
CA GLY A 299 -36.58 -19.03 -19.36
C GLY A 299 -35.07 -19.09 -19.48
N SER A 300 -34.54 -19.93 -20.27
CA SER A 300 -33.18 -20.41 -20.47
C SER A 300 -32.05 -19.36 -20.71
N ALA A 301 -32.25 -18.11 -20.40
CA ALA A 301 -31.23 -17.06 -20.44
C ALA A 301 -30.62 -16.89 -19.05
N ALA A 302 -29.68 -17.77 -18.68
CA ALA A 302 -28.84 -17.52 -17.53
C ALA A 302 -28.05 -16.23 -17.76
N VAL A 303 -28.25 -15.23 -16.86
CA VAL A 303 -27.41 -14.04 -16.81
C VAL A 303 -26.01 -14.48 -16.41
N ARG A 304 -25.05 -14.27 -17.29
CA ARG A 304 -23.65 -14.60 -17.03
C ARG A 304 -22.90 -13.33 -16.68
N VAL A 305 -22.03 -13.43 -15.69
CA VAL A 305 -21.07 -12.35 -15.40
C VAL A 305 -20.11 -12.28 -16.58
N ASP A 306 -19.98 -11.10 -17.19
CA ASP A 306 -18.99 -10.88 -18.21
C ASP A 306 -17.59 -10.94 -17.60
N GLY A 307 -16.73 -11.83 -18.11
CA GLY A 307 -15.36 -12.00 -17.62
C GLY A 307 -14.50 -10.73 -17.78
N GLU A 308 -14.83 -9.84 -18.71
CA GLU A 308 -14.14 -8.56 -18.88
C GLU A 308 -14.50 -7.56 -17.78
N SER A 309 -15.69 -7.69 -17.16
CA SER A 309 -16.09 -6.88 -16.01
C SER A 309 -15.33 -7.25 -14.73
N LEU A 310 -14.59 -8.37 -14.72
CA LEU A 310 -13.78 -8.86 -13.60
C LEU A 310 -12.31 -8.40 -13.68
N ALA A 311 -12.05 -7.29 -14.34
CA ALA A 311 -10.69 -6.78 -14.60
C ALA A 311 -9.96 -6.21 -13.37
N GLY A 312 -10.63 -6.07 -12.22
CA GLY A 312 -9.99 -5.66 -10.97
C GLY A 312 -8.95 -6.68 -10.48
N SER A 313 -7.81 -6.22 -9.94
CA SER A 313 -6.72 -7.09 -9.46
C SER A 313 -7.19 -8.17 -8.47
N TRP A 314 -8.16 -7.85 -7.61
CA TRP A 314 -8.78 -8.76 -6.63
C TRP A 314 -9.71 -9.80 -7.28
N MET A 315 -10.25 -9.52 -8.48
CA MET A 315 -11.12 -10.41 -9.25
C MET A 315 -10.37 -11.21 -10.32
N ALA A 316 -9.11 -10.92 -10.57
CA ALA A 316 -8.32 -11.57 -11.64
C ALA A 316 -8.31 -13.11 -11.57
N ARG A 317 -8.41 -13.67 -10.36
CA ARG A 317 -8.51 -15.14 -10.16
C ARG A 317 -9.78 -15.76 -10.75
N PHE A 318 -10.84 -14.98 -10.92
CA PHE A 318 -12.11 -15.44 -11.49
C PHE A 318 -12.17 -15.25 -13.01
N GLY A 319 -11.37 -14.32 -13.55
CA GLY A 319 -11.26 -14.09 -15.01
C GLY A 319 -10.48 -15.16 -15.77
N SER A 320 -9.59 -15.91 -15.09
CA SER A 320 -8.71 -16.92 -15.72
C SER A 320 -9.31 -18.33 -15.86
N SER A 321 -10.50 -18.59 -15.36
CA SER A 321 -11.11 -19.94 -15.36
C SER A 321 -11.78 -20.34 -16.69
N ARG A 322 -11.37 -19.75 -17.82
CA ARG A 322 -11.90 -20.06 -19.17
C ARG A 322 -11.05 -21.04 -19.98
N GLN A 323 -10.24 -21.89 -19.33
CA GLN A 323 -9.58 -23.01 -20.02
C GLN A 323 -9.80 -24.30 -19.23
N GLY A 324 -10.90 -24.96 -19.54
CA GLY A 324 -11.23 -26.30 -19.08
C GLY A 324 -12.51 -26.75 -19.73
#